data_53030dfdb5d363e01fb9b89e6a6541f5
#
_entry.id   53030dfdb5d363e01fb9b89e6a6541f5
#
_cell.length_a   1.000
_cell.length_b   1.000
_cell.length_c   1.000
_cell.angle_alpha   90.00
_cell.angle_beta   90.00
_cell.angle_gamma   90.00
#
_symmetry.space_group_name_H-M   'P 1'
#
loop_
_entity.id
_entity.type
_entity.pdbx_description
1 polymer ?
#
loop_
_entity_poly.entity_id
_entity_poly.type
_entity_poly.pdbx_seq_one_letter_code
_entity_poly.pdbx_strand_id
1 'polypeptide(L)'
;MLGEQIGSGQGKRTSRRVVAVEPVFKVEVSFEEMDKMLGIEGMNIGTYTSSPRPDGTLAGEGQGVFATLDGQTATWKGIGTGQLKPGGAVSYRGCLTYSTTAPKLARLNLIAGVFEFEVDATGNTQTKVWEWK
;
A
#
# COMPACT_ATOMS: atom_id res chain seq x y z
N MET A 1 14.11 1.49 -14.79
CA MET A 1 13.10 2.31 -15.50
C MET A 1 11.71 1.79 -15.18
N LEU A 2 10.73 2.67 -15.22
CA LEU A 2 9.36 2.28 -14.94
C LEU A 2 8.83 1.38 -16.05
N GLY A 3 8.33 0.22 -15.66
CA GLY A 3 7.80 -0.75 -16.57
C GLY A 3 6.27 -0.77 -16.61
N GLU A 4 5.71 -1.95 -16.77
CA GLU A 4 4.27 -2.17 -16.91
C GLU A 4 3.54 -1.90 -15.59
N GLN A 5 2.33 -1.35 -15.67
CA GLN A 5 1.45 -1.28 -14.52
C GLN A 5 0.92 -2.70 -14.24
N ILE A 6 1.25 -3.23 -13.07
CA ILE A 6 0.91 -4.61 -12.70
C ILE A 6 -0.24 -4.71 -11.72
N GLY A 7 -0.62 -3.59 -11.11
CA GLY A 7 -1.68 -3.61 -10.13
C GLY A 7 -2.43 -2.30 -10.00
N SER A 8 -3.68 -2.40 -9.59
CA SER A 8 -4.53 -1.26 -9.25
C SER A 8 -5.59 -1.71 -8.26
N GLY A 9 -6.09 -0.78 -7.47
CA GLY A 9 -7.15 -1.08 -6.52
C GLY A 9 -7.80 0.15 -5.95
N GLN A 10 -8.97 -0.07 -5.35
CA GLN A 10 -9.75 0.94 -4.67
C GLN A 10 -10.42 0.32 -3.45
N GLY A 11 -10.52 1.10 -2.39
CA GLY A 11 -11.15 0.64 -1.17
C GLY A 11 -11.28 1.72 -0.14
N LYS A 12 -11.16 1.32 1.12
CA LYS A 12 -11.37 2.23 2.26
C LYS A 12 -10.39 1.95 3.37
N ARG A 13 -10.02 3.03 4.06
CA ARG A 13 -9.39 2.95 5.37
C ARG A 13 -10.41 2.35 6.34
N THR A 14 -10.01 1.31 7.08
CA THR A 14 -10.89 0.60 8.01
C THR A 14 -10.66 0.99 9.46
N SER A 15 -9.43 1.40 9.82
CA SER A 15 -9.12 1.83 11.19
C SER A 15 -7.89 2.73 11.24
N ARG A 16 -7.80 3.50 12.31
CA ARG A 16 -6.62 4.28 12.67
C ARG A 16 -6.37 4.11 14.16
N ARG A 17 -5.09 3.98 14.52
CA ARG A 17 -4.70 3.83 15.91
C ARG A 17 -3.42 4.62 16.17
N VAL A 18 -3.42 5.47 17.20
CA VAL A 18 -2.20 6.16 17.62
C VAL A 18 -1.37 5.18 18.43
N VAL A 19 -0.17 4.86 17.99
CA VAL A 19 0.70 3.87 18.64
C VAL A 19 1.83 4.51 19.42
N ALA A 20 2.13 5.79 19.17
CA ALA A 20 3.12 6.55 19.93
C ALA A 20 2.85 8.04 19.76
N VAL A 21 3.29 8.85 20.74
CA VAL A 21 3.25 10.31 20.65
C VAL A 21 4.64 10.92 20.84
N GLU A 22 5.61 10.14 21.29
CA GLU A 22 6.98 10.57 21.54
C GLU A 22 7.97 9.58 20.95
N PRO A 23 9.11 10.05 20.39
CA PRO A 23 9.53 11.46 20.22
C PRO A 23 8.70 12.23 19.20
N VAL A 24 8.02 11.55 18.26
CA VAL A 24 7.04 12.10 17.33
C VAL A 24 5.84 11.16 17.30
N PHE A 25 4.68 11.66 16.87
CA PHE A 25 3.53 10.77 16.81
C PHE A 25 3.69 9.71 15.71
N LYS A 26 3.09 8.56 15.94
CA LYS A 26 3.02 7.46 14.98
C LYS A 26 1.58 6.94 14.97
N VAL A 27 1.02 6.85 13.79
CA VAL A 27 -0.34 6.35 13.58
C VAL A 27 -0.27 5.09 12.74
N GLU A 28 -0.97 4.06 13.18
CA GLU A 28 -1.16 2.82 12.42
C GLU A 28 -2.50 2.92 11.69
N VAL A 29 -2.47 2.63 10.40
CA VAL A 29 -3.65 2.72 9.53
C VAL A 29 -3.84 1.37 8.85
N SER A 30 -5.06 0.85 8.89
CA SER A 30 -5.44 -0.35 8.13
C SER A 30 -6.42 0.03 7.03
N PHE A 31 -6.35 -0.69 5.93
CA PHE A 31 -7.23 -0.50 4.79
C PHE A 31 -7.54 -1.81 4.10
N GLU A 32 -8.62 -1.83 3.37
CA GLU A 32 -9.04 -2.95 2.53
C GLU A 32 -9.43 -2.44 1.17
N GLU A 33 -8.97 -3.12 0.12
CA GLU A 33 -9.22 -2.75 -1.27
C GLU A 33 -9.63 -3.97 -2.07
N MET A 34 -10.45 -3.73 -3.09
CA MET A 34 -10.58 -4.67 -4.19
C MET A 34 -9.52 -4.30 -5.21
N ASP A 35 -8.59 -5.21 -5.42
CA ASP A 35 -7.43 -5.00 -6.28
C ASP A 35 -7.44 -5.97 -7.45
N LYS A 36 -6.69 -5.58 -8.49
CA LYS A 36 -6.37 -6.45 -9.62
C LYS A 36 -4.85 -6.47 -9.74
N MET A 37 -4.25 -7.65 -9.57
CA MET A 37 -2.80 -7.85 -9.63
C MET A 37 -2.49 -8.85 -10.73
N LEU A 38 -1.62 -8.47 -11.69
CA LEU A 38 -1.31 -9.31 -12.87
C LEU A 38 -2.58 -9.77 -13.60
N GLY A 39 -3.61 -8.90 -13.63
CA GLY A 39 -4.90 -9.21 -14.23
C GLY A 39 -5.82 -10.07 -13.37
N ILE A 40 -5.42 -10.43 -12.15
CA ILE A 40 -6.20 -11.31 -11.27
C ILE A 40 -6.86 -10.49 -10.17
N GLU A 41 -8.16 -10.60 -10.02
CA GLU A 41 -8.92 -9.87 -9.00
C GLU A 41 -8.82 -10.54 -7.63
N GLY A 42 -8.82 -9.73 -6.59
CA GLY A 42 -8.79 -10.19 -5.22
C GLY A 42 -8.93 -9.06 -4.23
N MET A 43 -8.90 -9.42 -2.95
CA MET A 43 -8.95 -8.48 -1.86
C MET A 43 -7.53 -8.21 -1.34
N ASN A 44 -7.20 -6.94 -1.15
CA ASN A 44 -5.94 -6.54 -0.55
C ASN A 44 -6.23 -5.94 0.83
N ILE A 45 -5.59 -6.50 1.85
CA ILE A 45 -5.71 -6.03 3.23
C ILE A 45 -4.32 -5.59 3.65
N GLY A 46 -4.20 -4.32 4.05
CA GLY A 46 -2.91 -3.78 4.43
C GLY A 46 -2.97 -2.94 5.70
N THR A 47 -1.81 -2.86 6.36
CA THR A 47 -1.62 -2.02 7.53
C THR A 47 -0.28 -1.32 7.41
N TYR A 48 -0.28 -0.02 7.61
CA TYR A 48 0.96 0.76 7.58
C TYR A 48 1.03 1.70 8.75
N THR A 49 2.24 2.11 9.10
CA THR A 49 2.47 3.17 10.09
C THR A 49 2.94 4.42 9.39
N SER A 50 2.54 5.57 9.93
CA SER A 50 2.86 6.87 9.39
C SER A 50 3.37 7.76 10.51
N SER A 51 4.51 8.42 10.29
CA SER A 51 5.11 9.36 11.23
C SER A 51 5.61 10.59 10.49
N PRO A 52 5.53 11.79 11.11
CA PRO A 52 6.07 12.98 10.46
C PRO A 52 7.59 13.01 10.51
N ARG A 53 8.20 13.54 9.45
CA ARG A 53 9.60 13.94 9.42
C ARG A 53 9.72 15.40 9.80
N PRO A 54 10.95 15.87 10.14
CA PRO A 54 11.15 17.29 10.52
C PRO A 54 10.67 18.30 9.47
N ASP A 55 10.67 17.94 8.19
CA ASP A 55 10.24 18.83 7.11
C ASP A 55 8.73 18.80 6.87
N GLY A 56 7.96 18.06 7.69
CA GLY A 56 6.51 17.96 7.57
C GLY A 56 6.03 16.88 6.62
N THR A 57 6.92 16.20 5.91
CA THR A 57 6.53 15.02 5.12
C THR A 57 6.31 13.83 6.05
N LEU A 58 5.71 12.77 5.51
CA LEU A 58 5.42 11.55 6.27
C LEU A 58 6.33 10.42 5.84
N ALA A 59 6.82 9.65 6.81
CA ALA A 59 7.47 8.37 6.58
C ALA A 59 6.44 7.27 6.80
N GLY A 60 6.26 6.41 5.81
CA GLY A 60 5.33 5.30 5.89
C GLY A 60 6.02 3.97 5.62
N GLU A 61 5.61 2.94 6.35
CA GLU A 61 6.01 1.56 6.04
C GLU A 61 4.84 0.64 6.37
N GLY A 62 4.66 -0.39 5.55
CA GLY A 62 3.51 -1.26 5.69
C GLY A 62 3.70 -2.63 5.12
N GLN A 63 2.68 -3.44 5.33
CA GLN A 63 2.63 -4.82 4.90
C GLN A 63 1.18 -5.23 4.69
N GLY A 64 0.99 -6.26 3.89
CA GLY A 64 -0.36 -6.72 3.62
C GLY A 64 -0.43 -8.06 2.94
N VAL A 65 -1.66 -8.47 2.68
CA VAL A 65 -1.99 -9.73 2.03
C VAL A 65 -2.96 -9.46 0.89
N PHE A 66 -2.61 -9.94 -0.28
CA PHE A 66 -3.53 -9.99 -1.42
C PHE A 66 -4.07 -11.43 -1.53
N ALA A 67 -5.38 -11.59 -1.47
CA ALA A 67 -6.04 -12.89 -1.57
C ALA A 67 -6.93 -12.92 -2.80
N THR A 68 -6.68 -13.85 -3.72
CA THR A 68 -7.52 -14.01 -4.90
C THR A 68 -8.87 -14.60 -4.52
N LEU A 69 -9.85 -14.51 -5.43
CA LEU A 69 -11.19 -15.02 -5.17
C LEU A 69 -11.22 -16.53 -4.93
N ASP A 70 -10.25 -17.27 -5.47
CA ASP A 70 -10.14 -18.72 -5.26
C ASP A 70 -9.19 -19.09 -4.10
N GLY A 71 -8.83 -18.11 -3.26
CA GLY A 71 -8.14 -18.38 -1.99
C GLY A 71 -6.62 -18.46 -2.06
N GLN A 72 -6.00 -18.06 -3.18
CA GLN A 72 -4.54 -17.98 -3.26
C GLN A 72 -4.06 -16.64 -2.72
N THR A 73 -2.88 -16.61 -2.10
CA THR A 73 -2.39 -15.41 -1.42
C THR A 73 -1.00 -15.01 -1.86
N ALA A 74 -0.74 -13.70 -1.79
CA ALA A 74 0.59 -13.12 -1.85
C ALA A 74 0.69 -12.09 -0.74
N THR A 75 1.84 -12.02 -0.10
CA THR A 75 2.12 -10.98 0.90
C THR A 75 2.99 -9.91 0.28
N TRP A 76 2.93 -8.71 0.86
CA TRP A 76 3.77 -7.60 0.41
C TRP A 76 4.29 -6.79 1.59
N LYS A 77 5.44 -6.15 1.37
CA LYS A 77 6.01 -5.16 2.28
C LYS A 77 6.39 -3.93 1.47
N GLY A 78 6.13 -2.76 2.02
CA GLY A 78 6.38 -1.51 1.33
C GLY A 78 6.89 -0.41 2.25
N ILE A 79 7.53 0.56 1.64
CA ILE A 79 8.02 1.77 2.29
C ILE A 79 7.76 2.94 1.38
N GLY A 80 7.35 4.06 1.95
CA GLY A 80 7.00 5.22 1.15
C GLY A 80 7.21 6.53 1.86
N THR A 81 7.13 7.59 1.09
CA THR A 81 7.12 8.96 1.56
C THR A 81 5.77 9.58 1.23
N GLY A 82 5.24 10.35 2.17
CA GLY A 82 3.90 10.89 2.05
C GLY A 82 3.82 12.38 2.24
N GLN A 83 2.75 12.96 1.73
CA GLN A 83 2.40 14.36 1.90
C GLN A 83 0.98 14.47 2.41
N LEU A 84 0.78 15.27 3.46
CA LEU A 84 -0.54 15.67 3.88
C LEU A 84 -1.07 16.70 2.89
N LYS A 85 -2.29 16.51 2.45
CA LYS A 85 -2.99 17.37 1.51
C LYS A 85 -4.12 18.11 2.24
N PRO A 86 -4.66 19.20 1.68
CA PRO A 86 -5.81 19.89 2.27
C PRO A 86 -6.97 18.93 2.53
N GLY A 87 -7.68 19.16 3.65
CA GLY A 87 -8.85 18.36 4.03
C GLY A 87 -8.53 17.02 4.68
N GLY A 88 -7.24 16.74 5.00
CA GLY A 88 -6.85 15.50 5.64
C GLY A 88 -6.56 14.36 4.67
N ALA A 89 -6.54 14.62 3.38
CA ALA A 89 -6.09 13.64 2.39
C ALA A 89 -4.58 13.43 2.50
N VAL A 90 -4.11 12.26 2.07
CA VAL A 90 -2.70 11.89 2.09
C VAL A 90 -2.31 11.24 0.77
N SER A 91 -1.13 11.58 0.28
CA SER A 91 -0.57 11.01 -0.94
C SER A 91 0.77 10.35 -0.62
N TYR A 92 0.92 9.08 -0.95
CA TYR A 92 2.18 8.34 -0.79
C TYR A 92 2.75 7.91 -2.11
N ARG A 93 4.07 7.90 -2.17
CA ARG A 93 4.86 7.31 -3.25
C ARG A 93 5.92 6.42 -2.62
N GLY A 94 6.12 5.24 -3.17
CA GLY A 94 7.08 4.33 -2.58
C GLY A 94 7.34 3.08 -3.41
N CYS A 95 7.96 2.10 -2.75
CA CYS A 95 8.31 0.84 -3.38
C CYS A 95 7.89 -0.33 -2.48
N LEU A 96 7.72 -1.49 -3.10
CA LEU A 96 7.31 -2.69 -2.39
C LEU A 96 7.82 -3.95 -3.08
N THR A 97 7.84 -5.03 -2.30
CA THR A 97 8.17 -6.36 -2.81
C THR A 97 7.11 -7.36 -2.34
N TYR A 98 7.03 -8.48 -3.03
CA TYR A 98 6.03 -9.50 -2.80
C TYR A 98 6.65 -10.84 -2.47
N SER A 99 5.87 -11.71 -1.82
CA SER A 99 6.21 -13.10 -1.58
C SER A 99 4.97 -13.96 -1.74
N THR A 100 5.07 -15.03 -2.53
CA THR A 100 3.95 -15.94 -2.75
C THR A 100 4.46 -17.34 -3.11
N THR A 101 3.67 -18.36 -2.76
CA THR A 101 3.85 -19.73 -3.25
C THR A 101 2.79 -20.11 -4.27
N ALA A 102 1.84 -19.21 -4.58
CA ALA A 102 0.78 -19.46 -5.54
C ALA A 102 1.35 -19.43 -6.97
N PRO A 103 1.21 -20.50 -7.77
CA PRO A 103 1.80 -20.55 -9.11
C PRO A 103 1.37 -19.41 -10.02
N LYS A 104 0.09 -19.02 -10.00
CA LYS A 104 -0.40 -17.96 -10.89
C LYS A 104 0.03 -16.56 -10.45
N LEU A 105 0.55 -16.40 -9.25
CA LEU A 105 1.09 -15.15 -8.74
C LEU A 105 2.61 -15.15 -8.67
N ALA A 106 3.27 -16.23 -9.11
CA ALA A 106 4.70 -16.46 -8.93
C ALA A 106 5.58 -15.35 -9.50
N ARG A 107 5.14 -14.67 -10.56
CA ARG A 107 5.86 -13.53 -11.12
C ARG A 107 6.09 -12.42 -10.11
N LEU A 108 5.19 -12.26 -9.14
CA LEU A 108 5.32 -11.22 -8.11
C LEU A 108 6.61 -11.37 -7.30
N ASN A 109 7.12 -12.60 -7.12
CA ASN A 109 8.37 -12.83 -6.38
C ASN A 109 9.59 -12.17 -7.03
N LEU A 110 9.50 -11.84 -8.32
CA LEU A 110 10.60 -11.27 -9.09
C LEU A 110 10.47 -9.76 -9.27
N ILE A 111 9.39 -9.17 -8.74
CA ILE A 111 9.08 -7.78 -8.99
C ILE A 111 9.51 -6.89 -7.83
N ALA A 112 10.28 -5.85 -8.16
CA ALA A 112 10.38 -4.66 -7.33
C ALA A 112 9.36 -3.68 -7.87
N GLY A 113 8.34 -3.35 -7.06
CA GLY A 113 7.26 -2.47 -7.49
C GLY A 113 7.46 -1.05 -7.00
N VAL A 114 6.99 -0.09 -7.78
CA VAL A 114 6.82 1.29 -7.32
C VAL A 114 5.33 1.58 -7.30
N PHE A 115 4.87 2.30 -6.27
CA PHE A 115 3.45 2.50 -6.09
C PHE A 115 3.08 3.96 -5.87
N GLU A 116 1.83 4.25 -6.18
CA GLU A 116 1.10 5.44 -5.76
C GLU A 116 -0.05 4.98 -4.89
N PHE A 117 -0.20 5.61 -3.73
CA PHE A 117 -1.28 5.31 -2.81
C PHE A 117 -1.89 6.62 -2.33
N GLU A 118 -3.18 6.78 -2.58
CA GLU A 118 -3.93 7.99 -2.25
C GLU A 118 -5.03 7.66 -1.26
N VAL A 119 -5.15 8.50 -0.22
CA VAL A 119 -6.27 8.43 0.73
C VAL A 119 -6.96 9.78 0.70
N ASP A 120 -8.24 9.81 0.34
CA ASP A 120 -8.97 11.08 0.30
C ASP A 120 -9.47 11.48 1.71
N ALA A 121 -10.11 12.65 1.79
CA ALA A 121 -10.54 13.22 3.06
C ALA A 121 -11.55 12.34 3.81
N THR A 122 -12.27 11.46 3.13
CA THR A 122 -13.26 10.57 3.72
C THR A 122 -12.77 9.15 3.92
N GLY A 123 -11.48 8.89 3.64
CA GLY A 123 -10.87 7.58 3.86
C GLY A 123 -10.97 6.62 2.69
N ASN A 124 -11.39 7.08 1.52
CA ASN A 124 -11.34 6.23 0.33
C ASN A 124 -9.89 6.10 -0.13
N THR A 125 -9.48 4.89 -0.53
CA THR A 125 -8.13 4.61 -0.96
C THR A 125 -8.09 4.26 -2.44
N GLN A 126 -6.94 4.56 -3.06
CA GLN A 126 -6.67 4.18 -4.44
C GLN A 126 -5.19 3.84 -4.55
N THR A 127 -4.90 2.69 -5.15
CA THR A 127 -3.54 2.18 -5.33
C THR A 127 -3.26 1.90 -6.78
N LYS A 128 -2.05 2.22 -7.22
CA LYS A 128 -1.50 1.79 -8.50
C LYS A 128 -0.08 1.31 -8.28
N VAL A 129 0.30 0.23 -8.94
CA VAL A 129 1.63 -0.36 -8.82
C VAL A 129 2.20 -0.61 -10.20
N TRP A 130 3.44 -0.19 -10.42
CA TRP A 130 4.21 -0.44 -11.63
C TRP A 130 5.42 -1.31 -11.27
N GLU A 131 5.80 -2.15 -12.22
CA GLU A 131 7.04 -2.90 -12.14
C GLU A 131 8.23 -1.97 -12.38
N TRP A 132 9.27 -2.07 -11.57
CA TRP A 132 10.54 -1.41 -11.85
C TRP A 132 11.40 -2.34 -12.72
N LYS A 133 11.91 -1.84 -13.82
CA LYS A 133 12.80 -2.61 -14.72
C LYS A 133 14.14 -1.95 -14.87
#